data_cec9b3562a94b3be222a70db8a2088ea
#
_entry.id   cec9b3562a94b3be222a70db8a2088ea
#
_cell.length_a   1.000
_cell.length_b   1.000
_cell.length_c   1.000
_cell.angle_alpha   90.00
_cell.angle_beta   90.00
_cell.angle_gamma   90.00
#
_symmetry.space_group_name_H-M   'P 1'
#
loop_
_entity.id
_entity.type
_entity.pdbx_description
1 polymer ?
#
loop_
_entity_poly.entity_id
_entity_poly.type
_entity_poly.pdbx_seq_one_letter_code
_entity_poly.pdbx_strand_id
1 'polypeptide(L)'
;MNQKLLIWILQTGEPLPSDDGLHRPMRAINLANALTSAGHNVVLWSASFNHQMKVHRCNGYKSIQYSENLEIRLIPSPGYKKNIGLGRLFDHMILAKNLKKLLKQEKVEPNAAFIGYPPIESASIMTHWLKKRNIPCLLDIKDQWPSFMVDALPRGFQSIGRAILSPYFYLAKRAMKETTGLSAMADDFLKWALDFSNRERTNNDLTVPLTTENCQISDDERKSAIQWWEKQGV
;
A
#
# COMPACT_ATOMS: atom_id res chain seq x y z
N MET A 1 -11.43 -16.50 24.12
CA MET A 1 -10.66 -16.80 22.89
C MET A 1 -11.04 -15.73 21.88
N ASN A 2 -10.08 -14.96 21.38
CA ASN A 2 -10.35 -14.01 20.32
C ASN A 2 -10.73 -14.77 19.04
N GLN A 3 -11.82 -14.34 18.37
CA GLN A 3 -12.25 -14.93 17.10
C GLN A 3 -11.14 -14.78 16.05
N LYS A 4 -10.79 -15.87 15.37
CA LYS A 4 -9.83 -15.84 14.24
C LYS A 4 -10.48 -15.11 13.05
N LEU A 5 -9.86 -14.04 12.59
CA LEU A 5 -10.34 -13.20 11.49
C LEU A 5 -9.54 -13.43 10.23
N LEU A 6 -10.14 -13.20 9.06
CA LEU A 6 -9.47 -13.08 7.78
C LEU A 6 -9.30 -11.59 7.46
N ILE A 7 -8.07 -11.14 7.34
CA ILE A 7 -7.73 -9.74 7.04
C ILE A 7 -7.06 -9.66 5.67
N TRP A 8 -7.55 -8.74 4.83
CA TRP A 8 -6.87 -8.45 3.57
C TRP A 8 -5.99 -7.22 3.71
N ILE A 9 -4.80 -7.29 3.10
CA ILE A 9 -3.89 -6.15 2.97
C ILE A 9 -3.63 -5.95 1.49
N LEU A 10 -3.86 -4.76 0.96
CA LEU A 10 -3.46 -4.37 -0.40
C LEU A 10 -2.27 -3.42 -0.32
N GLN A 11 -1.09 -3.87 -0.77
CA GLN A 11 0.11 -3.05 -0.81
C GLN A 11 1.03 -3.47 -1.96
N THR A 12 1.23 -2.60 -2.94
CA THR A 12 1.88 -2.96 -4.20
C THR A 12 3.32 -2.46 -4.36
N GLY A 13 3.72 -1.46 -3.57
CA GLY A 13 5.03 -0.79 -3.71
C GLY A 13 6.10 -1.20 -2.70
N GLU A 14 5.78 -2.11 -1.76
CA GLU A 14 6.73 -2.57 -0.74
C GLU A 14 7.41 -3.88 -1.16
N PRO A 15 8.65 -4.14 -0.67
CA PRO A 15 9.26 -5.45 -0.78
C PRO A 15 8.39 -6.50 -0.10
N LEU A 16 8.44 -7.72 -0.60
CA LEU A 16 7.72 -8.85 -0.03
C LEU A 16 8.72 -9.81 0.64
N PRO A 17 8.31 -10.54 1.67
CA PRO A 17 9.16 -11.53 2.29
C PRO A 17 9.46 -12.73 1.36
N SER A 18 8.74 -12.84 0.25
CA SER A 18 8.99 -13.82 -0.83
C SER A 18 9.92 -13.29 -1.92
N ASP A 19 10.41 -12.05 -1.85
CA ASP A 19 11.39 -11.51 -2.79
C ASP A 19 12.79 -12.05 -2.47
N ASP A 20 13.67 -12.14 -3.48
CA ASP A 20 15.05 -12.55 -3.29
C ASP A 20 15.87 -11.52 -2.50
N GLY A 21 16.76 -11.99 -1.63
CA GLY A 21 17.65 -11.17 -0.83
C GLY A 21 17.07 -10.74 0.52
N LEU A 22 17.86 -9.96 1.28
CA LEU A 22 17.43 -9.41 2.57
C LEU A 22 16.69 -8.11 2.34
N HIS A 23 15.41 -8.10 2.69
CA HIS A 23 14.56 -6.92 2.61
C HIS A 23 14.08 -6.52 4.01
N ARG A 24 14.23 -5.23 4.33
CA ARG A 24 13.64 -4.70 5.55
C ARG A 24 12.10 -4.75 5.43
N PRO A 25 11.42 -5.39 6.39
CA PRO A 25 9.97 -5.36 6.44
C PRO A 25 9.46 -3.91 6.52
N MET A 26 8.52 -3.57 5.66
CA MET A 26 7.86 -2.26 5.67
C MET A 26 6.48 -2.37 6.33
N ARG A 27 5.71 -1.30 6.31
CA ARG A 27 4.47 -1.13 7.07
C ARG A 27 3.46 -2.26 6.87
N ALA A 28 3.22 -2.69 5.62
CA ALA A 28 2.26 -3.74 5.32
C ALA A 28 2.71 -5.12 5.82
N ILE A 29 4.00 -5.41 5.70
CA ILE A 29 4.57 -6.68 6.18
C ILE A 29 4.60 -6.72 7.70
N ASN A 30 4.98 -5.62 8.37
CA ASN A 30 4.94 -5.52 9.82
C ASN A 30 3.51 -5.73 10.35
N LEU A 31 2.50 -5.14 9.69
CA LEU A 31 1.10 -5.35 10.03
C LEU A 31 0.69 -6.81 9.81
N ALA A 32 1.08 -7.41 8.67
CA ALA A 32 0.77 -8.81 8.37
C ALA A 32 1.38 -9.75 9.43
N ASN A 33 2.64 -9.52 9.82
CA ASN A 33 3.33 -10.29 10.85
C ASN A 33 2.65 -10.14 12.22
N ALA A 34 2.28 -8.92 12.61
CA ALA A 34 1.57 -8.68 13.87
C ALA A 34 0.21 -9.38 13.91
N LEU A 35 -0.56 -9.33 12.80
CA LEU A 35 -1.87 -9.98 12.70
C LEU A 35 -1.76 -11.51 12.72
N THR A 36 -0.80 -12.08 12.01
CA THR A 36 -0.59 -13.54 12.00
C THR A 36 -0.08 -14.04 13.36
N SER A 37 0.78 -13.29 14.04
CA SER A 37 1.22 -13.57 15.41
C SER A 37 0.07 -13.48 16.42
N ALA A 38 -0.93 -12.64 16.17
CA ALA A 38 -2.16 -12.59 16.95
C ALA A 38 -3.17 -13.70 16.61
N GLY A 39 -2.82 -14.62 15.71
CA GLY A 39 -3.63 -15.79 15.33
C GLY A 39 -4.62 -15.55 14.19
N HIS A 40 -4.59 -14.40 13.52
CA HIS A 40 -5.46 -14.09 12.39
C HIS A 40 -4.90 -14.62 11.06
N ASN A 41 -5.77 -14.88 10.09
CA ASN A 41 -5.37 -15.18 8.71
C ASN A 41 -5.21 -13.88 7.92
N VAL A 42 -4.14 -13.78 7.13
CA VAL A 42 -3.86 -12.61 6.30
C VAL A 42 -3.72 -13.01 4.85
N VAL A 43 -4.37 -12.27 3.95
CA VAL A 43 -4.12 -12.31 2.51
C VAL A 43 -3.52 -10.98 2.10
N LEU A 44 -2.25 -11.00 1.68
CA LEU A 44 -1.53 -9.84 1.18
C LEU A 44 -1.60 -9.79 -0.35
N TRP A 45 -2.34 -8.83 -0.87
CA TRP A 45 -2.42 -8.52 -2.29
C TRP A 45 -1.31 -7.55 -2.68
N SER A 46 -0.46 -7.95 -3.63
CA SER A 46 0.63 -7.12 -4.12
C SER A 46 0.78 -7.24 -5.64
N ALA A 47 1.70 -6.45 -6.24
CA ALA A 47 1.98 -6.52 -7.67
C ALA A 47 2.93 -7.67 -8.01
N SER A 48 2.77 -8.28 -9.19
CA SER A 48 3.77 -9.21 -9.75
C SER A 48 5.09 -8.51 -10.12
N PHE A 49 5.09 -7.19 -10.15
CA PHE A 49 6.26 -6.36 -10.42
C PHE A 49 6.84 -5.77 -9.13
N ASN A 50 8.13 -6.00 -8.89
CA ASN A 50 8.86 -5.40 -7.78
C ASN A 50 9.25 -3.95 -8.15
N HIS A 51 8.60 -2.99 -7.48
CA HIS A 51 8.81 -1.56 -7.72
C HIS A 51 10.25 -1.10 -7.45
N GLN A 52 10.92 -1.66 -6.45
CA GLN A 52 12.26 -1.23 -6.07
C GLN A 52 13.31 -1.79 -7.02
N MET A 53 13.26 -3.09 -7.29
CA MET A 53 14.22 -3.80 -8.12
C MET A 53 13.95 -3.69 -9.62
N LYS A 54 12.75 -3.21 -10.03
CA LYS A 54 12.33 -3.12 -11.43
C LYS A 54 12.32 -4.45 -12.17
N VAL A 55 12.00 -5.52 -11.46
CA VAL A 55 11.91 -6.89 -12.00
C VAL A 55 10.55 -7.51 -11.72
N HIS A 56 10.15 -8.49 -12.52
CA HIS A 56 8.94 -9.26 -12.27
C HIS A 56 9.22 -10.40 -11.28
N ARG A 57 8.37 -10.55 -10.28
CA ARG A 57 8.34 -11.67 -9.31
C ARG A 57 7.82 -12.96 -9.94
N CYS A 58 6.91 -12.82 -10.91
CA CYS A 58 6.33 -13.94 -11.65
C CYS A 58 5.67 -13.47 -12.94
N ASN A 59 5.40 -14.41 -13.84
CA ASN A 59 4.59 -14.19 -15.02
C ASN A 59 3.12 -14.45 -14.69
N GLY A 60 2.27 -13.42 -14.79
CA GLY A 60 0.83 -13.55 -14.54
C GLY A 60 0.44 -13.47 -13.06
N TYR A 61 -0.72 -14.02 -12.74
CA TYR A 61 -1.22 -14.16 -11.38
C TYR A 61 -0.54 -15.32 -10.66
N LYS A 62 -0.16 -15.11 -9.40
CA LYS A 62 0.39 -16.17 -8.55
C LYS A 62 -0.11 -16.00 -7.12
N SER A 63 -0.54 -17.08 -6.49
CA SER A 63 -0.76 -17.17 -5.06
C SER A 63 0.36 -18.00 -4.43
N ILE A 64 0.88 -17.53 -3.30
CA ILE A 64 1.98 -18.13 -2.55
C ILE A 64 1.51 -18.27 -1.11
N GLN A 65 1.41 -19.50 -0.60
CA GLN A 65 1.25 -19.75 0.83
C GLN A 65 2.62 -19.52 1.49
N TYR A 66 2.83 -18.33 2.07
CA TYR A 66 4.11 -17.94 2.66
C TYR A 66 4.32 -18.56 4.06
N SER A 67 3.26 -18.60 4.85
CA SER A 67 3.23 -19.29 6.14
C SER A 67 1.83 -19.87 6.37
N GLU A 68 1.61 -20.57 7.48
CA GLU A 68 0.31 -21.15 7.82
C GLU A 68 -0.85 -20.14 7.76
N ASN A 69 -0.59 -18.89 8.20
CA ASN A 69 -1.60 -17.85 8.31
C ASN A 69 -1.39 -16.66 7.35
N LEU A 70 -0.41 -16.71 6.43
CA LEU A 70 -0.12 -15.66 5.46
C LEU A 70 -0.08 -16.18 4.03
N GLU A 71 -1.04 -15.75 3.22
CA GLU A 71 -1.09 -15.94 1.77
C GLU A 71 -0.69 -14.63 1.07
N ILE A 72 0.18 -14.71 0.05
CA ILE A 72 0.58 -13.57 -0.79
C ILE A 72 0.00 -13.79 -2.19
N ARG A 73 -0.78 -12.83 -2.68
CA ARG A 73 -1.40 -12.86 -4.00
C ARG A 73 -0.80 -11.80 -4.90
N LEU A 74 -0.12 -12.23 -5.96
CA LEU A 74 0.57 -11.36 -6.90
C LEU A 74 -0.35 -11.04 -8.09
N ILE A 75 -0.72 -9.77 -8.20
CA ILE A 75 -1.58 -9.24 -9.26
C ILE A 75 -0.71 -8.93 -10.49
N PRO A 76 -1.05 -9.41 -11.68
CA PRO A 76 -0.28 -9.12 -12.89
C PRO A 76 -0.22 -7.63 -13.19
N SER A 77 0.98 -7.13 -13.49
CA SER A 77 1.21 -5.77 -13.97
C SER A 77 2.37 -5.73 -14.97
N PRO A 78 2.38 -4.81 -15.95
CA PRO A 78 3.41 -4.76 -16.98
C PRO A 78 4.77 -4.29 -16.45
N GLY A 79 4.79 -3.58 -15.32
CA GLY A 79 5.99 -2.94 -14.79
C GLY A 79 6.38 -1.67 -15.54
N TYR A 80 7.42 -0.99 -15.03
CA TYR A 80 7.93 0.27 -15.59
C TYR A 80 9.39 0.51 -15.21
N LYS A 81 10.10 1.28 -16.04
CA LYS A 81 11.53 1.58 -15.84
C LYS A 81 11.75 2.81 -14.95
N LYS A 82 10.96 3.88 -15.15
CA LYS A 82 11.12 5.17 -14.46
C LYS A 82 10.04 5.36 -13.40
N ASN A 83 10.41 5.90 -12.22
CA ASN A 83 9.47 6.16 -11.11
C ASN A 83 8.47 7.28 -11.41
N ILE A 84 8.80 8.19 -12.33
CA ILE A 84 7.94 9.26 -12.80
C ILE A 84 7.75 9.09 -14.29
N GLY A 85 6.49 9.12 -14.77
CA GLY A 85 6.17 9.04 -16.18
C GLY A 85 4.93 8.22 -16.50
N LEU A 86 4.50 8.28 -17.77
CA LEU A 86 3.28 7.62 -18.28
C LEU A 86 3.33 6.08 -18.13
N GLY A 87 4.53 5.48 -18.21
CA GLY A 87 4.68 4.03 -18.04
C GLY A 87 4.23 3.55 -16.65
N ARG A 88 4.50 4.33 -15.59
CA ARG A 88 4.03 4.01 -14.24
C ARG A 88 2.50 4.14 -14.13
N LEU A 89 1.91 5.18 -14.73
CA LEU A 89 0.45 5.35 -14.74
C LEU A 89 -0.23 4.21 -15.52
N PHE A 90 0.35 3.82 -16.65
CA PHE A 90 -0.14 2.67 -17.43
C PHE A 90 -0.07 1.36 -16.62
N ASP A 91 1.05 1.12 -15.92
CA ASP A 91 1.19 -0.04 -15.02
C ASP A 91 0.09 -0.07 -13.94
N HIS A 92 -0.14 1.07 -13.27
CA HIS A 92 -1.18 1.19 -12.24
C HIS A 92 -2.59 0.91 -12.80
N MET A 93 -2.89 1.40 -14.01
CA MET A 93 -4.18 1.13 -14.66
C MET A 93 -4.38 -0.35 -14.99
N ILE A 94 -3.34 -1.03 -15.52
CA ILE A 94 -3.40 -2.46 -15.83
C ILE A 94 -3.47 -3.29 -14.56
N LEU A 95 -2.68 -2.98 -13.54
CA LEU A 95 -2.73 -3.59 -12.21
C LEU A 95 -4.15 -3.52 -11.64
N ALA A 96 -4.75 -2.33 -11.66
CA ALA A 96 -6.10 -2.11 -11.16
C ALA A 96 -7.17 -2.87 -11.96
N LYS A 97 -7.04 -2.92 -13.30
CA LYS A 97 -7.91 -3.73 -14.16
C LYS A 97 -7.84 -5.21 -13.80
N ASN A 98 -6.63 -5.72 -13.57
CA ASN A 98 -6.41 -7.11 -13.18
C ASN A 98 -6.93 -7.39 -11.76
N LEU A 99 -6.69 -6.49 -10.82
CA LEU A 99 -7.29 -6.57 -9.48
C LEU A 99 -8.83 -6.65 -9.56
N LYS A 100 -9.46 -5.78 -10.35
CA LYS A 100 -10.93 -5.80 -10.55
C LYS A 100 -11.42 -7.14 -11.10
N LYS A 101 -10.65 -7.76 -12.02
CA LYS A 101 -10.97 -9.08 -12.58
C LYS A 101 -10.87 -10.17 -11.52
N LEU A 102 -9.81 -10.16 -10.71
CA LEU A 102 -9.61 -11.12 -9.63
C LEU A 102 -10.70 -10.99 -8.56
N LEU A 103 -11.02 -9.77 -8.13
CA LEU A 103 -12.08 -9.51 -7.15
C LEU A 103 -13.48 -9.95 -7.62
N LYS A 104 -13.76 -9.98 -8.92
CA LYS A 104 -15.01 -10.53 -9.46
C LYS A 104 -15.11 -12.05 -9.32
N GLN A 105 -13.98 -12.73 -9.27
CA GLN A 105 -13.89 -14.18 -9.16
C GLN A 105 -13.73 -14.63 -7.70
N GLU A 106 -13.46 -13.68 -6.80
CA GLU A 106 -13.24 -13.96 -5.39
C GLU A 106 -14.54 -14.38 -4.70
N LYS A 107 -14.47 -15.53 -4.02
CA LYS A 107 -15.60 -16.12 -3.30
C LYS A 107 -15.50 -15.95 -1.79
N VAL A 108 -14.30 -15.66 -1.29
CA VAL A 108 -14.03 -15.50 0.14
C VAL A 108 -13.95 -14.02 0.47
N GLU A 109 -14.76 -13.58 1.42
CA GLU A 109 -14.79 -12.20 1.88
C GLU A 109 -13.96 -12.03 3.17
N PRO A 110 -13.14 -10.97 3.29
CA PRO A 110 -12.42 -10.71 4.53
C PRO A 110 -13.35 -10.11 5.60
N ASN A 111 -12.96 -10.23 6.86
CA ASN A 111 -13.62 -9.55 7.96
C ASN A 111 -13.27 -8.05 7.98
N ALA A 112 -12.08 -7.68 7.56
CA ALA A 112 -11.62 -6.29 7.40
C ALA A 112 -10.48 -6.20 6.39
N ALA A 113 -10.16 -4.98 5.93
CA ALA A 113 -9.04 -4.77 5.04
C ALA A 113 -8.21 -3.53 5.40
N PHE A 114 -6.90 -3.60 5.10
CA PHE A 114 -5.97 -2.48 5.12
C PHE A 114 -5.46 -2.22 3.71
N ILE A 115 -5.56 -0.98 3.24
CA ILE A 115 -5.29 -0.63 1.85
C ILE A 115 -4.27 0.48 1.79
N GLY A 116 -3.10 0.22 1.21
CA GLY A 116 -2.07 1.24 0.95
C GLY A 116 -2.47 2.17 -0.20
N TYR A 117 -2.23 3.46 0.00
CA TYR A 117 -2.48 4.52 -0.97
C TYR A 117 -1.23 5.40 -1.14
N PRO A 118 -0.72 5.64 -2.37
CA PRO A 118 -1.18 5.14 -3.66
C PRO A 118 -0.82 3.66 -3.91
N PRO A 119 -1.21 3.01 -5.04
CA PRO A 119 -1.82 3.56 -6.27
C PRO A 119 -3.32 3.89 -6.11
N ILE A 120 -3.72 5.01 -6.70
CA ILE A 120 -5.10 5.53 -6.61
C ILE A 120 -6.12 4.55 -7.18
N GLU A 121 -5.81 3.96 -8.34
CA GLU A 121 -6.71 3.12 -9.13
C GLU A 121 -7.04 1.83 -8.38
N SER A 122 -6.02 1.12 -7.90
CA SER A 122 -6.20 -0.13 -7.15
C SER A 122 -6.85 0.11 -5.79
N ALA A 123 -6.46 1.18 -5.08
CA ALA A 123 -7.10 1.58 -3.84
C ALA A 123 -8.59 1.86 -4.05
N SER A 124 -8.95 2.65 -5.08
CA SER A 124 -10.35 2.96 -5.40
C SER A 124 -11.19 1.73 -5.78
N ILE A 125 -10.59 0.75 -6.46
CA ILE A 125 -11.29 -0.50 -6.82
C ILE A 125 -11.51 -1.36 -5.58
N MET A 126 -10.50 -1.53 -4.74
CA MET A 126 -10.60 -2.35 -3.53
C MET A 126 -11.59 -1.74 -2.53
N THR A 127 -11.50 -0.43 -2.23
CA THR A 127 -12.42 0.24 -1.32
C THR A 127 -13.86 0.15 -1.80
N HIS A 128 -14.09 0.34 -3.10
CA HIS A 128 -15.44 0.22 -3.68
C HIS A 128 -16.01 -1.21 -3.60
N TRP A 129 -15.17 -2.22 -3.83
CA TRP A 129 -15.56 -3.62 -3.72
C TRP A 129 -15.95 -3.99 -2.29
N LEU A 130 -15.16 -3.54 -1.29
CA LEU A 130 -15.40 -3.75 0.13
C LEU A 130 -16.65 -2.98 0.61
N LYS A 131 -16.80 -1.71 0.21
CA LYS A 131 -17.97 -0.90 0.55
C LYS A 131 -19.28 -1.54 0.10
N LYS A 132 -19.33 -2.11 -1.10
CA LYS A 132 -20.51 -2.81 -1.62
C LYS A 132 -20.90 -4.05 -0.81
N ARG A 133 -19.98 -4.58 0.00
CA ARG A 133 -20.16 -5.75 0.84
C ARG A 133 -20.28 -5.42 2.33
N ASN A 134 -20.27 -4.13 2.65
CA ASN A 134 -20.26 -3.63 4.03
C ASN A 134 -19.05 -4.15 4.85
N ILE A 135 -17.93 -4.43 4.19
CA ILE A 135 -16.70 -4.87 4.83
C ILE A 135 -15.89 -3.65 5.25
N PRO A 136 -15.54 -3.51 6.54
CA PRO A 136 -14.77 -2.39 7.04
C PRO A 136 -13.36 -2.39 6.46
N CYS A 137 -12.86 -1.18 6.12
CA CYS A 137 -11.50 -1.03 5.64
C CYS A 137 -10.85 0.28 6.11
N LEU A 138 -9.54 0.21 6.32
CA LEU A 138 -8.67 1.34 6.61
C LEU A 138 -7.85 1.67 5.36
N LEU A 139 -7.87 2.92 4.91
CA LEU A 139 -7.04 3.41 3.81
C LEU A 139 -5.84 4.16 4.36
N ASP A 140 -4.63 3.66 4.09
CA ASP A 140 -3.37 4.19 4.61
C ASP A 140 -2.74 5.18 3.63
N ILE A 141 -2.76 6.45 4.00
CA ILE A 141 -2.31 7.57 3.17
C ILE A 141 -0.80 7.76 3.34
N LYS A 142 -0.05 7.42 2.29
CA LYS A 142 1.43 7.55 2.26
C LYS A 142 1.91 8.73 1.42
N ASP A 143 1.05 9.24 0.54
CA ASP A 143 1.35 10.32 -0.40
C ASP A 143 0.12 11.19 -0.66
N GLN A 144 0.34 12.47 -0.97
CA GLN A 144 -0.72 13.42 -1.30
C GLN A 144 -1.07 13.44 -2.81
N TRP A 145 -1.13 12.24 -3.40
CA TRP A 145 -1.57 12.10 -4.78
C TRP A 145 -3.10 12.30 -4.89
N PRO A 146 -3.63 12.91 -5.95
CA PRO A 146 -2.96 13.48 -7.13
C PRO A 146 -2.52 14.94 -6.94
N SER A 147 -2.75 15.58 -5.78
CA SER A 147 -2.43 17.00 -5.56
C SER A 147 -0.96 17.28 -5.83
N PHE A 148 -0.05 16.48 -5.27
CA PHE A 148 1.39 16.61 -5.46
C PHE A 148 1.80 16.58 -6.96
N MET A 149 1.10 15.81 -7.80
CA MET A 149 1.38 15.75 -9.24
C MET A 149 1.06 17.08 -9.94
N VAL A 150 0.02 17.79 -9.49
CA VAL A 150 -0.36 19.10 -10.01
C VAL A 150 0.56 20.19 -9.46
N ASP A 151 0.88 20.13 -8.16
CA ASP A 151 1.70 21.13 -7.47
C ASP A 151 3.15 21.13 -7.98
N ALA A 152 3.63 19.99 -8.51
CA ALA A 152 4.93 19.88 -9.17
C ALA A 152 4.98 20.57 -10.55
N LEU A 153 3.84 20.98 -11.13
CA LEU A 153 3.80 21.72 -12.39
C LEU A 153 4.07 23.21 -12.16
N PRO A 154 4.66 23.91 -13.16
CA PRO A 154 4.75 25.37 -13.10
C PRO A 154 3.36 25.99 -12.90
N ARG A 155 3.29 27.10 -12.13
CA ARG A 155 2.01 27.74 -11.71
C ARG A 155 1.02 27.96 -12.87
N GLY A 156 1.48 28.37 -14.06
CA GLY A 156 0.63 28.58 -15.23
C GLY A 156 -0.02 27.31 -15.81
N PHE A 157 0.51 26.12 -15.49
CA PHE A 157 0.03 24.83 -16.00
C PHE A 157 -0.78 24.02 -14.98
N GLN A 158 -0.87 24.46 -13.73
CA GLN A 158 -1.55 23.72 -12.67
C GLN A 158 -3.04 23.52 -12.93
N SER A 159 -3.74 24.54 -13.47
CA SER A 159 -5.17 24.43 -13.82
C SER A 159 -5.41 23.40 -14.92
N ILE A 160 -4.55 23.39 -15.94
CA ILE A 160 -4.59 22.41 -17.04
C ILE A 160 -4.27 21.01 -16.50
N GLY A 161 -3.23 20.88 -15.68
CA GLY A 161 -2.85 19.62 -15.02
C GLY A 161 -3.99 19.06 -14.16
N ARG A 162 -4.67 19.91 -13.40
CA ARG A 162 -5.86 19.53 -12.61
C ARG A 162 -7.01 19.06 -13.47
N ALA A 163 -7.27 19.72 -14.61
CA ALA A 163 -8.29 19.29 -15.56
C ALA A 163 -7.96 17.92 -16.17
N ILE A 164 -6.73 17.72 -16.61
CA ILE A 164 -6.26 16.43 -17.17
C ILE A 164 -6.33 15.31 -16.14
N LEU A 165 -5.93 15.59 -14.89
CA LEU A 165 -5.93 14.62 -13.80
C LEU A 165 -7.28 14.52 -13.07
N SER A 166 -8.35 15.18 -13.58
CA SER A 166 -9.67 15.15 -12.93
C SER A 166 -10.22 13.73 -12.65
N PRO A 167 -10.02 12.71 -13.52
CA PRO A 167 -10.42 11.33 -13.19
C PRO A 167 -9.68 10.78 -11.97
N TYR A 168 -8.39 11.11 -11.81
CA TYR A 168 -7.60 10.71 -10.63
C TYR A 168 -8.10 11.40 -9.36
N PHE A 169 -8.44 12.68 -9.42
CA PHE A 169 -9.06 13.41 -8.31
C PHE A 169 -10.38 12.77 -7.89
N TYR A 170 -11.21 12.38 -8.86
CA TYR A 170 -12.46 11.68 -8.59
C TYR A 170 -12.23 10.32 -7.91
N LEU A 171 -11.34 9.48 -8.45
CA LEU A 171 -11.04 8.16 -7.90
C LEU A 171 -10.45 8.25 -6.49
N ALA A 172 -9.54 9.19 -6.25
CA ALA A 172 -8.93 9.43 -4.95
C ALA A 172 -9.97 9.84 -3.91
N LYS A 173 -10.81 10.84 -4.22
CA LYS A 173 -11.91 11.28 -3.36
C LYS A 173 -12.87 10.14 -3.05
N ARG A 174 -13.24 9.35 -4.06
CA ARG A 174 -14.12 8.21 -3.88
C ARG A 174 -13.50 7.18 -2.93
N ALA A 175 -12.23 6.80 -3.15
CA ALA A 175 -11.54 5.84 -2.28
C ALA A 175 -11.56 6.30 -0.82
N MET A 176 -11.24 7.57 -0.55
CA MET A 176 -11.22 8.12 0.81
C MET A 176 -12.62 8.22 1.44
N LYS A 177 -13.66 8.48 0.63
CA LYS A 177 -15.05 8.54 1.12
C LYS A 177 -15.68 7.18 1.38
N GLU A 178 -15.28 6.16 0.65
CA GLU A 178 -15.84 4.80 0.74
C GLU A 178 -15.20 3.96 1.85
N THR A 179 -14.10 4.42 2.48
CA THR A 179 -13.44 3.70 3.57
C THR A 179 -14.13 3.92 4.91
N THR A 180 -13.97 2.96 5.82
CA THR A 180 -14.42 3.08 7.23
C THR A 180 -13.54 4.06 8.00
N GLY A 181 -12.22 4.05 7.74
CA GLY A 181 -11.26 4.94 8.37
C GLY A 181 -10.09 5.27 7.44
N LEU A 182 -9.38 6.35 7.78
CA LEU A 182 -8.13 6.75 7.15
C LEU A 182 -6.99 6.58 8.15
N SER A 183 -5.83 6.13 7.70
CA SER A 183 -4.59 6.25 8.47
C SER A 183 -3.53 6.99 7.68
N ALA A 184 -2.62 7.65 8.39
CA ALA A 184 -1.48 8.31 7.79
C ALA A 184 -0.28 8.27 8.73
N MET A 185 0.94 8.49 8.19
CA MET A 185 2.16 8.50 8.99
C MET A 185 2.34 9.78 9.83
N ALA A 186 1.64 10.85 9.47
CA ALA A 186 1.68 12.14 10.15
C ALA A 186 0.31 12.83 10.07
N ASP A 187 0.03 13.72 11.02
CA ASP A 187 -1.25 14.42 11.09
C ASP A 187 -1.52 15.31 9.87
N ASP A 188 -0.50 15.91 9.29
CA ASP A 188 -0.66 16.73 8.08
C ASP A 188 -1.14 15.91 6.86
N PHE A 189 -0.70 14.67 6.75
CA PHE A 189 -1.19 13.76 5.70
C PHE A 189 -2.64 13.35 5.93
N LEU A 190 -2.98 13.07 7.19
CA LEU A 190 -4.35 12.74 7.56
C LEU A 190 -5.28 13.93 7.33
N LYS A 191 -4.88 15.12 7.79
CA LYS A 191 -5.61 16.38 7.59
C LYS A 191 -5.82 16.64 6.10
N TRP A 192 -4.75 16.53 5.29
CA TRP A 192 -4.87 16.69 3.83
C TRP A 192 -5.91 15.73 3.25
N ALA A 193 -5.91 14.45 3.65
CA ALA A 193 -6.84 13.46 3.10
C ALA A 193 -8.29 13.75 3.49
N LEU A 194 -8.55 14.20 4.72
CA LEU A 194 -9.86 14.63 5.19
C LEU A 194 -10.37 15.85 4.41
N ASP A 195 -9.55 16.91 4.32
CA ASP A 195 -9.87 18.15 3.58
C ASP A 195 -10.08 17.84 2.08
N PHE A 196 -9.16 17.09 1.47
CA PHE A 196 -9.22 16.70 0.06
C PHE A 196 -10.49 15.92 -0.27
N SER A 197 -10.91 15.01 0.59
CA SER A 197 -12.11 14.18 0.38
C SER A 197 -13.39 14.87 0.84
N ASN A 198 -13.32 16.02 1.49
CA ASN A 198 -14.44 16.68 2.17
C ASN A 198 -15.15 15.69 3.11
N ARG A 199 -14.39 15.15 4.04
CA ARG A 199 -14.82 14.17 5.04
C ARG A 199 -14.48 14.68 6.43
N GLU A 200 -15.42 14.60 7.35
CA GLU A 200 -15.16 14.87 8.77
C GLU A 200 -14.33 13.76 9.40
N ARG A 201 -13.49 14.13 10.36
CA ARG A 201 -12.68 13.18 11.13
C ARG A 201 -13.58 12.33 12.03
N THR A 202 -13.31 11.04 12.06
CA THR A 202 -14.01 10.08 12.92
C THR A 202 -13.03 9.40 13.87
N ASN A 203 -13.54 8.62 14.83
CA ASN A 203 -12.71 7.82 15.73
C ASN A 203 -11.94 6.69 15.02
N ASN A 204 -12.27 6.40 13.76
CA ASN A 204 -11.57 5.41 12.94
C ASN A 204 -10.42 6.03 12.14
N ASP A 205 -10.20 7.34 12.22
CA ASP A 205 -9.15 8.04 11.49
C ASP A 205 -7.94 8.23 12.41
N LEU A 206 -6.81 7.63 12.05
CA LEU A 206 -5.67 7.43 12.93
C LEU A 206 -4.37 7.99 12.32
N THR A 207 -3.57 8.64 13.14
CA THR A 207 -2.17 8.90 12.82
C THR A 207 -1.33 7.76 13.39
N VAL A 208 -0.64 7.03 12.51
CA VAL A 208 0.22 5.89 12.88
C VAL A 208 1.62 6.18 12.35
N PRO A 209 2.54 6.68 13.18
CA PRO A 209 3.90 7.00 12.78
C PRO A 209 4.64 5.79 12.18
N LEU A 210 5.65 6.06 11.36
CA LEU A 210 6.54 5.01 10.88
C LEU A 210 7.36 4.50 12.07
N THR A 211 7.33 3.20 12.27
CA THR A 211 8.12 2.51 13.29
C THR A 211 9.02 1.48 12.63
N THR A 212 10.06 1.10 13.33
CA THR A 212 10.89 -0.05 13.00
C THR A 212 10.61 -1.14 14.01
N GLU A 213 10.75 -2.38 13.60
CA GLU A 213 10.83 -3.50 14.53
C GLU A 213 12.01 -3.25 15.48
N ASN A 214 11.84 -3.59 16.78
CA ASN A 214 12.96 -3.56 17.73
C ASN A 214 13.98 -4.61 17.30
N CYS A 215 14.98 -4.17 16.55
CA CYS A 215 16.11 -5.01 16.19
C CYS A 215 16.99 -5.09 17.43
N GLN A 216 17.02 -6.23 18.09
CA GLN A 216 18.06 -6.52 19.07
C GLN A 216 19.36 -6.76 18.29
N ILE A 217 20.17 -5.72 18.18
CA ILE A 217 21.49 -5.79 17.57
C ILE A 217 22.43 -6.36 18.65
N SER A 218 23.10 -7.45 18.33
CA SER A 218 24.14 -8.01 19.22
C SER A 218 25.29 -7.02 19.38
N ASP A 219 26.01 -7.12 20.49
CA ASP A 219 27.18 -6.26 20.73
C ASP A 219 28.25 -6.38 19.64
N ASP A 220 28.38 -7.55 19.03
CA ASP A 220 29.35 -7.79 17.96
C ASP A 220 28.91 -7.15 16.63
N GLU A 221 27.62 -7.18 16.30
CA GLU A 221 27.07 -6.45 15.14
C GLU A 221 27.21 -4.94 15.33
N ARG A 222 27.00 -4.44 16.55
CA ARG A 222 27.18 -3.03 16.89
C ARG A 222 28.64 -2.60 16.72
N LYS A 223 29.59 -3.39 17.25
CA LYS A 223 31.03 -3.13 17.07
C LYS A 223 31.43 -3.15 15.60
N SER A 224 30.97 -4.13 14.85
CA SER A 224 31.23 -4.24 13.41
C SER A 224 30.70 -3.04 12.63
N ALA A 225 29.50 -2.55 12.97
CA ALA A 225 28.91 -1.36 12.37
C ALA A 225 29.73 -0.10 12.70
N ILE A 226 30.16 0.07 13.96
CA ILE A 226 31.02 1.20 14.38
C ILE A 226 32.32 1.21 13.59
N GLN A 227 33.03 0.08 13.52
CA GLN A 227 34.28 -0.05 12.77
C GLN A 227 34.10 0.24 11.26
N TRP A 228 32.94 -0.14 10.71
CA TRP A 228 32.64 0.16 9.31
C TRP A 228 32.47 1.69 9.09
N TRP A 229 31.76 2.39 9.98
CA TRP A 229 31.58 3.84 9.89
C TRP A 229 32.88 4.59 10.10
N GLU A 230 33.71 4.19 11.08
CA GLU A 230 35.04 4.76 11.30
C GLU A 230 35.93 4.65 10.05
N LYS A 231 35.87 3.52 9.34
CA LYS A 231 36.59 3.33 8.05
C LYS A 231 36.07 4.24 6.93
N GLN A 232 34.84 4.73 7.02
CA GLN A 232 34.26 5.68 6.08
C GLN A 232 34.58 7.15 6.44
N GLY A 233 35.27 7.39 7.58
CA GLY A 233 35.61 8.73 8.03
C GLY A 233 34.48 9.46 8.73
N VAL A 234 33.50 8.75 9.27
CA VAL A 234 32.36 9.27 10.05
C VAL A 234 32.59 9.02 11.53
#